data_39ad1994e001a83a13bfec0c93f8bb41
#
_entry.id   39ad1994e001a83a13bfec0c93f8bb41
#
_cell.length_a   1.000
_cell.length_b   1.000
_cell.length_c   1.000
_cell.angle_alpha   90.00
_cell.angle_beta   90.00
_cell.angle_gamma   90.00
#
_symmetry.space_group_name_H-M   'P 1'
#
loop_
_entity.id
_entity.type
_entity.pdbx_description
1 polymer ?
#
loop_
_entity_poly.entity_id
_entity_poly.type
_entity_poly.pdbx_seq_one_letter_code
_entity_poly.pdbx_strand_id
1 'polypeptide(L)'
;MYEVSTSFLSLVENNYSKKDLNFESRKEAEIVLNLERSKTDYYHIDVTDGIFVEKVDYDWMKGLCSYIKRISNLPLDIHLMVKDVKSAVDDFAALEPNIISFHYEACKDDEEVMKMIDLIKSYNCRVGIAINPDTPAEKIYRFLPYIHLILVMTVKPGKGGQGFIPEMLNKIEEFKKYQTDNNLDFQIEVDGGVNLATCEKVKQAGAEILVAGTAIINAVDYKVIIDELKKE
;
A
#
# COMPACT_ATOMS: atom_id res chain seq x y z
N MET A 1 7.88 3.67 -16.77
CA MET A 1 6.59 2.87 -16.80
C MET A 1 6.07 2.86 -15.37
N TYR A 2 4.83 3.28 -15.17
CA TYR A 2 4.19 3.33 -13.85
C TYR A 2 3.65 1.95 -13.45
N GLU A 3 3.72 1.63 -12.16
CA GLU A 3 3.18 0.41 -11.57
C GLU A 3 1.86 0.70 -10.86
N VAL A 4 0.94 -0.26 -10.86
CA VAL A 4 -0.37 -0.17 -10.21
C VAL A 4 -0.48 -1.25 -9.16
N SER A 5 -0.69 -0.81 -7.91
CA SER A 5 -0.98 -1.66 -6.75
C SER A 5 -2.49 -1.58 -6.46
N THR A 6 -3.22 -2.68 -6.67
CA THR A 6 -4.68 -2.67 -6.51
C THR A 6 -5.08 -2.96 -5.07
N SER A 7 -5.67 -1.96 -4.37
CA SER A 7 -6.11 -2.10 -2.98
C SER A 7 -7.43 -2.87 -2.87
N PHE A 8 -7.45 -3.82 -1.92
CA PHE A 8 -8.62 -4.61 -1.55
C PHE A 8 -9.48 -3.97 -0.45
N LEU A 9 -9.08 -2.80 0.08
CA LEU A 9 -9.78 -2.15 1.20
C LEU A 9 -11.26 -1.89 0.90
N SER A 10 -11.59 -1.45 -0.33
CA SER A 10 -12.95 -1.18 -0.75
C SER A 10 -13.84 -2.43 -0.85
N LEU A 11 -13.27 -3.61 -1.04
CA LEU A 11 -14.02 -4.88 -1.02
C LEU A 11 -14.54 -5.19 0.39
N VAL A 12 -13.69 -4.95 1.40
CA VAL A 12 -14.05 -5.16 2.81
C VAL A 12 -15.17 -4.22 3.25
N GLU A 13 -15.15 -2.98 2.74
CA GLU A 13 -16.15 -1.96 3.11
C GLU A 13 -17.53 -2.22 2.49
N ASN A 14 -17.57 -2.79 1.29
CA ASN A 14 -18.80 -2.88 0.50
C ASN A 14 -19.55 -4.22 0.64
N ASN A 15 -18.94 -5.33 1.06
CA ASN A 15 -19.52 -6.65 0.83
C ASN A 15 -19.40 -7.68 1.97
N TYR A 16 -18.70 -7.40 3.08
CA TYR A 16 -18.44 -8.48 4.04
C TYR A 16 -18.90 -8.13 5.45
N SER A 17 -19.91 -8.87 5.92
CA SER A 17 -20.13 -8.99 7.36
C SER A 17 -18.89 -9.68 7.94
N LYS A 18 -18.29 -9.10 8.98
CA LYS A 18 -17.04 -9.53 9.67
C LYS A 18 -17.02 -11.01 10.16
N LYS A 19 -17.98 -11.84 9.77
CA LYS A 19 -18.20 -13.21 10.25
C LYS A 19 -17.78 -14.31 9.27
N ASP A 20 -17.64 -14.01 7.98
CA ASP A 20 -17.33 -15.05 7.01
C ASP A 20 -15.85 -14.95 6.57
N LEU A 21 -14.98 -15.62 7.34
CA LEU A 21 -13.57 -15.88 6.95
C LEU A 21 -13.46 -17.00 5.88
N ASN A 22 -14.56 -17.35 5.24
CA ASN A 22 -14.57 -18.38 4.22
C ASN A 22 -14.26 -17.77 2.85
N PHE A 23 -12.98 -17.61 2.53
CA PHE A 23 -12.45 -17.11 1.23
C PHE A 23 -12.60 -18.13 0.09
N GLU A 24 -13.39 -19.18 0.23
CA GLU A 24 -13.62 -20.15 -0.84
C GLU A 24 -14.75 -19.70 -1.78
N SER A 25 -15.20 -18.44 -1.68
CA SER A 25 -16.25 -17.98 -2.57
C SER A 25 -15.68 -17.77 -3.97
N ARG A 26 -16.47 -18.15 -4.97
CA ARG A 26 -16.14 -17.95 -6.38
C ARG A 26 -15.90 -16.48 -6.73
N LYS A 27 -16.50 -15.56 -5.98
CA LYS A 27 -16.44 -14.11 -6.22
C LYS A 27 -15.06 -13.53 -5.93
N GLU A 28 -14.42 -13.89 -4.80
CA GLU A 28 -13.07 -13.42 -4.50
C GLU A 28 -12.06 -13.97 -5.51
N ALA A 29 -12.18 -15.24 -5.88
CA ALA A 29 -11.34 -15.83 -6.92
C ALA A 29 -11.49 -15.09 -8.26
N GLU A 30 -12.71 -14.78 -8.66
CA GLU A 30 -12.97 -14.04 -9.91
C GLU A 30 -12.34 -12.64 -9.88
N ILE A 31 -12.40 -11.92 -8.75
CA ILE A 31 -11.76 -10.60 -8.59
C ILE A 31 -10.24 -10.72 -8.72
N VAL A 32 -9.62 -11.61 -7.96
CA VAL A 32 -8.15 -11.82 -7.97
C VAL A 32 -7.67 -12.17 -9.39
N LEU A 33 -8.31 -13.15 -10.04
CA LEU A 33 -7.91 -13.59 -11.39
C LEU A 33 -8.20 -12.53 -12.46
N ASN A 34 -9.26 -11.72 -12.31
CA ASN A 34 -9.54 -10.62 -13.24
C ASN A 34 -8.52 -9.48 -13.08
N LEU A 35 -8.07 -9.16 -11.85
CA LEU A 35 -7.01 -8.19 -11.62
C LEU A 35 -5.69 -8.65 -12.24
N GLU A 36 -5.33 -9.94 -12.07
CA GLU A 36 -4.14 -10.53 -12.69
C GLU A 36 -4.18 -10.44 -14.22
N ARG A 37 -5.32 -10.82 -14.83
CA ARG A 37 -5.54 -10.70 -16.29
C ARG A 37 -5.50 -9.26 -16.78
N SER A 38 -5.91 -8.32 -15.93
CA SER A 38 -5.88 -6.89 -16.21
C SER A 38 -4.50 -6.25 -16.01
N LYS A 39 -3.50 -7.07 -15.59
CA LYS A 39 -2.09 -6.69 -15.42
C LYS A 39 -1.88 -5.62 -14.33
N THR A 40 -2.59 -5.72 -13.20
CA THR A 40 -2.11 -5.07 -11.98
C THR A 40 -0.72 -5.61 -11.63
N ASP A 41 0.15 -4.79 -11.02
CA ASP A 41 1.52 -5.22 -10.70
C ASP A 41 1.58 -5.84 -9.30
N TYR A 42 0.77 -5.31 -8.36
CA TYR A 42 0.70 -5.78 -6.98
C TYR A 42 -0.75 -5.90 -6.51
N TYR A 43 -0.96 -6.73 -5.50
CA TYR A 43 -2.14 -6.71 -4.66
C TYR A 43 -1.82 -5.94 -3.38
N HIS A 44 -2.42 -4.75 -3.22
CA HIS A 44 -2.25 -3.91 -2.04
C HIS A 44 -3.20 -4.33 -0.92
N ILE A 45 -2.62 -4.64 0.23
CA ILE A 45 -3.33 -5.19 1.38
C ILE A 45 -3.20 -4.22 2.55
N ASP A 46 -4.26 -3.49 2.80
CA ASP A 46 -4.38 -2.55 3.91
C ASP A 46 -4.74 -3.30 5.20
N VAL A 47 -3.85 -3.31 6.18
CA VAL A 47 -4.01 -4.04 7.45
C VAL A 47 -4.27 -3.06 8.58
N THR A 48 -5.40 -3.21 9.29
CA THR A 48 -5.82 -2.30 10.36
C THR A 48 -6.13 -3.04 11.65
N ASP A 49 -5.66 -2.50 12.81
CA ASP A 49 -5.74 -3.16 14.12
C ASP A 49 -6.79 -2.57 15.09
N GLY A 50 -7.43 -1.46 14.71
CA GLY A 50 -8.37 -0.76 15.59
C GLY A 50 -7.70 0.10 16.68
N ILE A 51 -6.38 0.20 16.69
CA ILE A 51 -5.58 0.98 17.65
C ILE A 51 -4.87 2.13 16.94
N PHE A 52 -4.15 1.85 15.86
CA PHE A 52 -3.53 2.88 15.03
C PHE A 52 -4.57 3.66 14.22
N VAL A 53 -5.57 2.95 13.70
CA VAL A 53 -6.78 3.50 13.08
C VAL A 53 -8.02 2.81 13.66
N GLU A 54 -9.20 3.43 13.59
CA GLU A 54 -10.43 2.90 14.22
C GLU A 54 -10.95 1.59 13.60
N LYS A 55 -10.58 1.29 12.35
CA LYS A 55 -11.00 0.09 11.64
C LYS A 55 -10.22 -1.14 12.12
N VAL A 56 -10.87 -2.31 12.10
CA VAL A 56 -10.27 -3.61 12.43
C VAL A 56 -10.56 -4.59 11.30
N ASP A 57 -9.52 -5.03 10.60
CA ASP A 57 -9.62 -6.07 9.56
C ASP A 57 -8.40 -7.02 9.52
N TYR A 58 -7.55 -6.97 10.51
CA TYR A 58 -6.28 -7.69 10.60
C TYR A 58 -6.38 -9.17 10.23
N ASP A 59 -7.21 -9.93 10.93
CA ASP A 59 -7.34 -11.38 10.71
C ASP A 59 -7.98 -11.69 9.34
N TRP A 60 -8.91 -10.83 8.90
CA TRP A 60 -9.53 -10.97 7.61
C TRP A 60 -8.50 -10.76 6.48
N MET A 61 -7.68 -9.71 6.56
CA MET A 61 -6.64 -9.42 5.57
C MET A 61 -5.56 -10.51 5.55
N LYS A 62 -5.18 -11.05 6.72
CA LYS A 62 -4.25 -12.19 6.81
C LYS A 62 -4.83 -13.44 6.12
N GLY A 63 -6.11 -13.72 6.32
CA GLY A 63 -6.82 -14.80 5.65
C GLY A 63 -6.90 -14.58 4.13
N LEU A 64 -7.20 -13.35 3.69
CA LEU A 64 -7.22 -12.97 2.27
C LEU A 64 -5.84 -13.18 1.61
N CYS A 65 -4.76 -12.73 2.23
CA CYS A 65 -3.41 -12.96 1.74
C CYS A 65 -3.10 -14.45 1.55
N SER A 66 -3.44 -15.26 2.57
CA SER A 66 -3.26 -16.72 2.50
C SER A 66 -4.08 -17.34 1.36
N TYR A 67 -5.26 -16.82 1.09
CA TYR A 67 -6.09 -17.25 -0.03
C TYR A 67 -5.50 -16.84 -1.38
N ILE A 68 -5.12 -15.56 -1.54
CA ILE A 68 -4.50 -15.04 -2.78
C ILE A 68 -3.27 -15.87 -3.16
N LYS A 69 -2.38 -16.15 -2.21
CA LYS A 69 -1.16 -16.96 -2.44
C LYS A 69 -1.41 -18.38 -2.95
N ARG A 70 -2.63 -18.92 -2.74
CA ARG A 70 -3.01 -20.25 -3.28
C ARG A 70 -3.45 -20.22 -4.74
N ILE A 71 -3.91 -19.06 -5.23
CA ILE A 71 -4.55 -18.93 -6.55
C ILE A 71 -3.85 -17.97 -7.51
N SER A 72 -2.91 -17.17 -7.03
CA SER A 72 -2.14 -16.20 -7.82
C SER A 72 -0.69 -16.14 -7.39
N ASN A 73 0.21 -15.81 -8.33
CA ASN A 73 1.63 -15.58 -8.09
C ASN A 73 2.00 -14.09 -8.12
N LEU A 74 1.03 -13.19 -8.30
CA LEU A 74 1.32 -11.77 -8.24
C LEU A 74 1.80 -11.37 -6.83
N PRO A 75 2.74 -10.42 -6.76
CA PRO A 75 3.32 -10.00 -5.50
C PRO A 75 2.30 -9.30 -4.61
N LEU A 76 2.42 -9.54 -3.30
CA LEU A 76 1.69 -8.83 -2.27
C LEU A 76 2.48 -7.59 -1.83
N ASP A 77 1.78 -6.50 -1.70
CA ASP A 77 2.23 -5.22 -1.16
C ASP A 77 1.44 -4.95 0.12
N ILE A 78 2.06 -5.16 1.27
CA ILE A 78 1.41 -5.10 2.58
C ILE A 78 1.60 -3.72 3.20
N HIS A 79 0.50 -3.04 3.50
CA HIS A 79 0.47 -1.76 4.17
C HIS A 79 -0.05 -1.91 5.61
N LEU A 80 0.84 -1.78 6.58
CA LEU A 80 0.56 -1.99 8.01
C LEU A 80 0.13 -0.69 8.70
N MET A 81 -1.15 -0.49 8.89
CA MET A 81 -1.75 0.56 9.71
C MET A 81 -2.04 0.02 11.12
N VAL A 82 -1.00 -0.37 11.83
CA VAL A 82 -1.08 -1.07 13.13
C VAL A 82 -0.14 -0.45 14.16
N LYS A 83 -0.47 -0.60 15.44
CA LYS A 83 0.36 -0.10 16.54
C LYS A 83 1.51 -1.05 16.89
N ASP A 84 1.26 -2.36 16.92
CA ASP A 84 2.31 -3.38 17.11
C ASP A 84 2.87 -3.82 15.77
N VAL A 85 3.78 -3.00 15.22
CA VAL A 85 4.41 -3.24 13.92
C VAL A 85 5.19 -4.54 13.91
N LYS A 86 5.91 -4.86 15.03
CA LYS A 86 6.74 -6.05 15.11
C LYS A 86 5.91 -7.32 14.92
N SER A 87 4.85 -7.48 15.71
CA SER A 87 3.98 -8.67 15.61
C SER A 87 3.33 -8.77 14.21
N ALA A 88 2.92 -7.63 13.63
CA ALA A 88 2.34 -7.63 12.29
C ALA A 88 3.36 -8.01 11.21
N VAL A 89 4.61 -7.55 11.30
CA VAL A 89 5.68 -7.96 10.38
C VAL A 89 5.91 -9.47 10.48
N ASP A 90 6.03 -10.03 11.69
CA ASP A 90 6.22 -11.47 11.88
C ASP A 90 5.06 -12.30 11.27
N ASP A 91 3.83 -11.83 11.44
CA ASP A 91 2.62 -12.48 10.94
C ASP A 91 2.47 -12.44 9.41
N PHE A 92 2.72 -11.29 8.80
CA PHE A 92 2.54 -11.11 7.36
C PHE A 92 3.76 -11.55 6.55
N ALA A 93 4.98 -11.44 7.07
CA ALA A 93 6.19 -11.95 6.43
C ALA A 93 6.15 -13.46 6.21
N ALA A 94 5.46 -14.21 7.10
CA ALA A 94 5.23 -15.65 6.92
C ALA A 94 4.43 -16.00 5.64
N LEU A 95 3.77 -15.01 5.03
CA LEU A 95 3.04 -15.14 3.76
C LEU A 95 3.90 -14.78 2.54
N GLU A 96 5.19 -14.51 2.75
CA GLU A 96 6.16 -14.19 1.71
C GLU A 96 5.70 -13.05 0.77
N PRO A 97 5.35 -11.86 1.30
CA PRO A 97 5.02 -10.72 0.47
C PRO A 97 6.27 -10.15 -0.21
N ASN A 98 6.06 -9.38 -1.27
CA ASN A 98 7.16 -8.66 -1.92
C ASN A 98 7.56 -7.41 -1.13
N ILE A 99 6.56 -6.66 -0.63
CA ILE A 99 6.74 -5.40 0.07
C ILE A 99 6.01 -5.46 1.42
N ILE A 100 6.61 -4.91 2.46
CA ILE A 100 5.95 -4.57 3.72
C ILE A 100 6.25 -3.12 4.03
N SER A 101 5.20 -2.29 4.08
CA SER A 101 5.24 -0.88 4.46
C SER A 101 4.61 -0.70 5.84
N PHE A 102 5.31 -0.01 6.74
CA PHE A 102 4.81 0.32 8.07
C PHE A 102 4.82 1.84 8.30
N HIS A 103 3.92 2.33 9.12
CA HIS A 103 3.84 3.75 9.44
C HIS A 103 4.97 4.21 10.36
N TYR A 104 5.67 5.30 9.97
CA TYR A 104 6.63 5.98 10.83
C TYR A 104 6.02 6.34 12.20
N GLU A 105 4.79 6.81 12.21
CA GLU A 105 4.06 7.24 13.40
C GLU A 105 3.67 6.09 14.34
N ALA A 106 3.77 4.84 13.91
CA ALA A 106 3.57 3.68 14.76
C ALA A 106 4.76 3.44 15.70
N CYS A 107 5.96 3.86 15.29
CA CYS A 107 7.21 3.72 16.05
C CYS A 107 7.36 4.88 17.07
N LYS A 108 7.95 4.57 18.22
CA LYS A 108 8.17 5.55 19.31
C LYS A 108 9.37 6.45 19.07
N ASP A 109 10.40 5.92 18.40
CA ASP A 109 11.68 6.59 18.17
C ASP A 109 12.39 6.02 16.90
N ASP A 110 13.47 6.67 16.50
CA ASP A 110 14.27 6.30 15.33
C ASP A 110 14.93 4.91 15.47
N GLU A 111 15.25 4.48 16.69
CA GLU A 111 15.83 3.16 16.93
C GLU A 111 14.81 2.06 16.62
N GLU A 112 13.55 2.27 16.99
CA GLU A 112 12.47 1.33 16.67
C GLU A 112 12.20 1.30 15.14
N VAL A 113 12.24 2.43 14.46
CA VAL A 113 12.15 2.47 12.98
C VAL A 113 13.23 1.60 12.35
N MET A 114 14.50 1.78 12.76
CA MET A 114 15.61 0.97 12.23
C MET A 114 15.45 -0.52 12.54
N LYS A 115 14.97 -0.88 13.74
CA LYS A 115 14.68 -2.29 14.08
C LYS A 115 13.61 -2.90 13.18
N MET A 116 12.58 -2.15 12.81
CA MET A 116 11.54 -2.63 11.88
C MET A 116 12.07 -2.78 10.45
N ILE A 117 12.93 -1.84 10.00
CA ILE A 117 13.63 -1.96 8.71
C ILE A 117 14.45 -3.26 8.67
N ASP A 118 15.28 -3.51 9.70
CA ASP A 118 16.14 -4.70 9.77
C ASP A 118 15.31 -5.99 9.87
N LEU A 119 14.22 -5.97 10.64
CA LEU A 119 13.31 -7.10 10.77
C LEU A 119 12.68 -7.48 9.42
N ILE A 120 12.13 -6.51 8.69
CA ILE A 120 11.51 -6.75 7.38
C ILE A 120 12.55 -7.30 6.38
N LYS A 121 13.77 -6.72 6.36
CA LYS A 121 14.87 -7.22 5.53
C LYS A 121 15.26 -8.65 5.86
N SER A 122 15.21 -9.05 7.15
CA SER A 122 15.55 -10.40 7.59
C SER A 122 14.62 -11.46 7.01
N TYR A 123 13.40 -11.07 6.60
CA TYR A 123 12.43 -11.92 5.89
C TYR A 123 12.56 -11.85 4.36
N ASN A 124 13.59 -11.20 3.82
CA ASN A 124 13.79 -10.97 2.38
C ASN A 124 12.64 -10.17 1.71
N CYS A 125 11.92 -9.37 2.46
CA CYS A 125 10.92 -8.46 1.94
C CYS A 125 11.55 -7.09 1.63
N ARG A 126 11.00 -6.40 0.62
CA ARG A 126 11.30 -5.00 0.38
C ARG A 126 10.67 -4.15 1.48
N VAL A 127 11.43 -3.21 2.00
CA VAL A 127 10.99 -2.34 3.12
C VAL A 127 10.36 -1.08 2.57
N GLY A 128 9.13 -0.80 3.00
CA GLY A 128 8.47 0.50 2.85
C GLY A 128 8.30 1.23 4.18
N ILE A 129 8.40 2.55 4.18
CA ILE A 129 7.91 3.40 5.26
C ILE A 129 6.73 4.20 4.76
N ALA A 130 5.60 4.13 5.46
CA ALA A 130 4.43 4.95 5.20
C ALA A 130 4.45 6.20 6.11
N ILE A 131 3.97 7.33 5.58
CA ILE A 131 3.81 8.56 6.37
C ILE A 131 2.43 9.19 6.18
N ASN A 132 1.89 9.69 7.27
CA ASN A 132 0.62 10.41 7.27
C ASN A 132 0.71 11.76 6.55
N PRO A 133 -0.44 12.32 6.10
CA PRO A 133 -0.45 13.65 5.49
C PRO A 133 0.17 14.74 6.37
N ASP A 134 -0.02 14.67 7.68
CA ASP A 134 0.45 15.67 8.63
C ASP A 134 1.93 15.51 9.04
N THR A 135 2.58 14.39 8.69
CA THR A 135 3.99 14.13 9.03
C THR A 135 4.91 14.80 8.01
N PRO A 136 5.80 15.72 8.43
CA PRO A 136 6.77 16.34 7.53
C PRO A 136 7.73 15.33 6.90
N ALA A 137 8.08 15.54 5.62
CA ALA A 137 8.94 14.62 4.87
C ALA A 137 10.37 14.48 5.48
N GLU A 138 10.90 15.55 6.05
CA GLU A 138 12.24 15.59 6.68
C GLU A 138 12.39 14.58 7.83
N LYS A 139 11.31 14.15 8.45
CA LYS A 139 11.34 13.10 9.49
C LYS A 139 11.88 11.79 8.98
N ILE A 140 11.69 11.53 7.67
CA ILE A 140 11.99 10.24 7.04
C ILE A 140 13.34 10.24 6.34
N TYR A 141 13.93 11.40 5.99
CA TYR A 141 15.14 11.51 5.17
C TYR A 141 16.29 10.60 5.61
N ARG A 142 16.52 10.48 6.92
CA ARG A 142 17.59 9.65 7.49
C ARG A 142 17.40 8.15 7.24
N PHE A 143 16.16 7.70 6.93
CA PHE A 143 15.83 6.31 6.68
C PHE A 143 15.80 5.94 5.19
N LEU A 144 15.68 6.92 4.30
CA LEU A 144 15.57 6.69 2.85
C LEU A 144 16.71 5.84 2.27
N PRO A 145 17.98 5.94 2.73
CA PRO A 145 19.05 5.07 2.25
C PRO A 145 18.90 3.59 2.64
N TYR A 146 18.00 3.27 3.55
CA TYR A 146 17.82 1.92 4.09
C TYR A 146 16.55 1.23 3.64
N ILE A 147 15.69 1.91 2.89
CA ILE A 147 14.39 1.39 2.43
C ILE A 147 14.33 1.29 0.91
N HIS A 148 13.33 0.56 0.41
CA HIS A 148 13.09 0.40 -1.03
C HIS A 148 11.92 1.25 -1.51
N LEU A 149 11.09 1.75 -0.59
CA LEU A 149 9.85 2.42 -0.92
C LEU A 149 9.48 3.42 0.18
N ILE A 150 9.02 4.60 -0.24
CA ILE A 150 8.28 5.53 0.61
C ILE A 150 6.81 5.55 0.17
N LEU A 151 5.90 5.21 1.09
CA LEU A 151 4.46 5.27 0.86
C LEU A 151 3.91 6.60 1.39
N VAL A 152 3.55 7.50 0.48
CA VAL A 152 2.97 8.80 0.82
C VAL A 152 1.45 8.66 0.89
N MET A 153 0.89 8.79 2.11
CA MET A 153 -0.55 8.85 2.28
C MET A 153 -1.10 10.15 1.71
N THR A 154 -2.01 10.04 0.76
CA THR A 154 -2.70 11.18 0.13
C THR A 154 -4.14 11.33 0.62
N VAL A 155 -4.49 10.57 1.65
CA VAL A 155 -5.71 10.66 2.48
C VAL A 155 -5.35 10.31 3.93
N LYS A 156 -6.26 10.47 4.88
CA LYS A 156 -6.07 9.90 6.22
C LYS A 156 -6.14 8.36 6.16
N PRO A 157 -5.19 7.65 6.80
CA PRO A 157 -5.18 6.18 6.75
C PRO A 157 -6.42 5.55 7.39
N GLY A 158 -6.74 4.30 6.99
CA GLY A 158 -7.76 3.46 7.62
C GLY A 158 -9.14 3.45 6.98
N LYS A 159 -9.39 4.26 5.93
CA LYS A 159 -10.69 4.26 5.24
C LYS A 159 -10.52 4.47 3.74
N GLY A 160 -11.20 3.65 2.94
CA GLY A 160 -11.24 3.80 1.49
C GLY A 160 -12.18 4.89 0.99
N GLY A 161 -12.13 5.19 -0.32
CA GLY A 161 -13.06 6.08 -1.00
C GLY A 161 -12.99 7.57 -0.60
N GLN A 162 -11.94 7.99 0.09
CA GLN A 162 -11.73 9.39 0.47
C GLN A 162 -11.25 10.25 -0.72
N GLY A 163 -11.51 11.55 -0.65
CA GLY A 163 -10.98 12.51 -1.61
C GLY A 163 -9.48 12.71 -1.44
N PHE A 164 -8.76 12.77 -2.55
CA PHE A 164 -7.33 13.08 -2.60
C PHE A 164 -7.03 14.44 -1.95
N ILE A 165 -5.98 14.53 -1.14
CA ILE A 165 -5.49 15.76 -0.50
C ILE A 165 -4.48 16.44 -1.44
N PRO A 166 -4.84 17.56 -2.14
CA PRO A 166 -3.98 18.13 -3.18
C PRO A 166 -2.61 18.59 -2.70
N GLU A 167 -2.50 18.99 -1.44
CA GLU A 167 -1.26 19.46 -0.81
C GLU A 167 -0.18 18.36 -0.75
N MET A 168 -0.59 17.09 -0.85
CA MET A 168 0.35 15.97 -0.85
C MET A 168 1.19 15.87 -2.13
N LEU A 169 0.79 16.55 -3.22
CA LEU A 169 1.63 16.68 -4.39
C LEU A 169 2.99 17.30 -4.05
N ASN A 170 3.01 18.36 -3.21
CA ASN A 170 4.24 18.99 -2.77
C ASN A 170 5.15 18.01 -2.00
N LYS A 171 4.56 17.14 -1.18
CA LYS A 171 5.33 16.14 -0.42
C LYS A 171 5.92 15.06 -1.34
N ILE A 172 5.20 14.65 -2.38
CA ILE A 172 5.71 13.72 -3.40
C ILE A 172 6.89 14.36 -4.16
N GLU A 173 6.74 15.62 -4.61
CA GLU A 173 7.80 16.38 -5.28
C GLU A 173 9.03 16.56 -4.38
N GLU A 174 8.82 16.78 -3.08
CA GLU A 174 9.88 16.90 -2.09
C GLU A 174 10.70 15.61 -1.98
N PHE A 175 10.05 14.44 -1.89
CA PHE A 175 10.73 13.15 -1.91
C PHE A 175 11.45 12.90 -3.23
N LYS A 176 10.82 13.22 -4.36
CA LYS A 176 11.44 13.06 -5.68
C LYS A 176 12.69 13.91 -5.83
N LYS A 177 12.61 15.15 -5.38
CA LYS A 177 13.77 16.05 -5.34
C LYS A 177 14.86 15.50 -4.43
N TYR A 178 14.53 15.08 -3.21
CA TYR A 178 15.50 14.53 -2.27
C TYR A 178 16.17 13.25 -2.82
N GLN A 179 15.40 12.36 -3.45
CA GLN A 179 15.90 11.17 -4.15
C GLN A 179 16.96 11.55 -5.18
N THR A 180 16.64 12.51 -6.04
CA THR A 180 17.52 12.96 -7.13
C THR A 180 18.79 13.65 -6.60
N ASP A 181 18.62 14.60 -5.67
CA ASP A 181 19.72 15.39 -5.11
C ASP A 181 20.76 14.53 -4.35
N ASN A 182 20.31 13.41 -3.76
CA ASN A 182 21.15 12.52 -2.97
C ASN A 182 21.48 11.19 -3.68
N ASN A 183 21.09 11.03 -4.95
CA ASN A 183 21.29 9.82 -5.74
C ASN A 183 20.85 8.53 -5.00
N LEU A 184 19.64 8.55 -4.43
CA LEU A 184 19.05 7.43 -3.69
C LEU A 184 18.17 6.58 -4.59
N ASP A 185 18.11 5.27 -4.29
CA ASP A 185 17.35 4.28 -5.05
C ASP A 185 16.18 3.74 -4.21
N PHE A 186 15.11 4.52 -4.10
CA PHE A 186 13.83 4.09 -3.52
C PHE A 186 12.68 4.52 -4.44
N GLN A 187 11.60 3.77 -4.45
CA GLN A 187 10.40 4.12 -5.20
C GLN A 187 9.46 5.00 -4.35
N ILE A 188 8.70 5.86 -5.02
CA ILE A 188 7.65 6.65 -4.39
C ILE A 188 6.30 6.04 -4.74
N GLU A 189 5.64 5.52 -3.73
CA GLU A 189 4.28 5.00 -3.79
C GLU A 189 3.31 6.01 -3.20
N VAL A 190 2.11 6.09 -3.76
CA VAL A 190 1.04 6.96 -3.27
C VAL A 190 -0.22 6.16 -3.01
N ASP A 191 -0.81 6.36 -1.82
CA ASP A 191 -2.06 5.71 -1.43
C ASP A 191 -3.10 6.73 -0.95
N GLY A 192 -4.26 6.68 -1.60
CA GLY A 192 -5.45 7.42 -1.25
C GLY A 192 -5.97 8.36 -2.34
N GLY A 193 -7.21 8.12 -2.80
CA GLY A 193 -7.87 8.97 -3.77
C GLY A 193 -7.29 8.96 -5.17
N VAL A 194 -6.42 7.97 -5.49
CA VAL A 194 -5.85 7.80 -6.83
C VAL A 194 -6.91 7.25 -7.79
N ASN A 195 -7.11 7.97 -8.88
CA ASN A 195 -8.06 7.65 -9.95
C ASN A 195 -7.67 8.38 -11.23
N LEU A 196 -8.45 8.25 -12.32
CA LEU A 196 -8.14 8.88 -13.61
C LEU A 196 -8.06 10.41 -13.58
N ALA A 197 -8.68 11.07 -12.60
CA ALA A 197 -8.63 12.54 -12.46
C ALA A 197 -7.39 13.02 -11.68
N THR A 198 -6.78 12.15 -10.87
CA THR A 198 -5.65 12.49 -9.99
C THR A 198 -4.33 11.88 -10.43
N CYS A 199 -4.37 10.74 -11.16
CA CYS A 199 -3.18 9.95 -11.52
C CYS A 199 -2.11 10.76 -12.26
N GLU A 200 -2.51 11.61 -13.22
CA GLU A 200 -1.56 12.42 -13.97
C GLU A 200 -0.77 13.38 -13.06
N LYS A 201 -1.44 14.01 -12.10
CA LYS A 201 -0.80 14.93 -11.16
C LYS A 201 0.19 14.24 -10.24
N VAL A 202 -0.16 13.05 -9.71
CA VAL A 202 0.74 12.32 -8.81
C VAL A 202 1.95 11.76 -9.56
N LYS A 203 1.79 11.36 -10.82
CA LYS A 203 2.90 10.96 -11.70
C LYS A 203 3.85 12.12 -11.97
N GLN A 204 3.32 13.29 -12.34
CA GLN A 204 4.12 14.50 -12.58
C GLN A 204 4.87 14.93 -11.32
N ALA A 205 4.28 14.75 -10.15
CA ALA A 205 4.94 15.01 -8.86
C ALA A 205 6.08 14.02 -8.55
N GLY A 206 6.12 12.85 -9.22
CA GLY A 206 7.21 11.88 -9.09
C GLY A 206 6.82 10.51 -8.52
N ALA A 207 5.52 10.23 -8.36
CA ALA A 207 5.05 8.90 -7.95
C ALA A 207 5.37 7.85 -9.03
N GLU A 208 5.75 6.66 -8.62
CA GLU A 208 6.14 5.54 -9.47
C GLU A 208 5.18 4.35 -9.31
N ILE A 209 4.63 4.16 -8.10
CA ILE A 209 3.62 3.14 -7.79
C ILE A 209 2.32 3.84 -7.36
N LEU A 210 1.21 3.47 -8.00
CA LEU A 210 -0.11 4.05 -7.78
C LEU A 210 -1.02 3.05 -7.09
N VAL A 211 -1.37 3.30 -5.82
CA VAL A 211 -2.36 2.48 -5.12
C VAL A 211 -3.75 2.98 -5.48
N ALA A 212 -4.53 2.12 -6.13
CA ALA A 212 -5.91 2.40 -6.51
C ALA A 212 -6.84 1.26 -6.11
N GLY A 213 -7.79 1.53 -5.23
CA GLY A 213 -8.80 0.56 -4.80
C GLY A 213 -10.14 0.81 -5.48
N THR A 214 -10.91 1.74 -4.94
CA THR A 214 -12.29 2.06 -5.36
C THR A 214 -12.41 2.32 -6.87
N ALA A 215 -11.41 3.01 -7.46
CA ALA A 215 -11.41 3.34 -8.88
C ALA A 215 -11.34 2.08 -9.78
N ILE A 216 -10.62 1.05 -9.36
CA ILE A 216 -10.47 -0.21 -10.11
C ILE A 216 -11.61 -1.15 -9.76
N ILE A 217 -11.84 -1.41 -8.46
CA ILE A 217 -12.79 -2.44 -7.98
C ILE A 217 -14.24 -2.15 -8.39
N ASN A 218 -14.62 -0.87 -8.49
CA ASN A 218 -15.95 -0.47 -8.92
C ASN A 218 -16.08 -0.29 -10.45
N ALA A 219 -15.00 -0.49 -11.20
CA ALA A 219 -15.04 -0.38 -12.66
C ALA A 219 -15.76 -1.57 -13.30
N VAL A 220 -16.39 -1.31 -14.43
CA VAL A 220 -16.98 -2.36 -15.28
C VAL A 220 -15.90 -3.23 -15.92
N ASP A 221 -14.76 -2.62 -16.25
CA ASP A 221 -13.60 -3.28 -16.86
C ASP A 221 -12.32 -2.79 -16.14
N TYR A 222 -11.72 -3.68 -15.34
CA TYR A 222 -10.50 -3.39 -14.59
C TYR A 222 -9.32 -3.05 -15.50
N LYS A 223 -9.24 -3.75 -16.67
CA LYS A 223 -8.15 -3.55 -17.61
C LYS A 223 -8.10 -2.13 -18.15
N VAL A 224 -9.25 -1.56 -18.49
CA VAL A 224 -9.33 -0.19 -18.99
C VAL A 224 -8.77 0.81 -17.97
N ILE A 225 -9.17 0.68 -16.70
CA ILE A 225 -8.69 1.59 -15.65
C ILE A 225 -7.21 1.40 -15.37
N ILE A 226 -6.73 0.15 -15.27
CA ILE A 226 -5.33 -0.15 -15.02
C ILE A 226 -4.44 0.33 -16.17
N ASP A 227 -4.84 0.09 -17.43
CA ASP A 227 -4.11 0.58 -18.60
C ASP A 227 -4.02 2.13 -18.61
N GLU A 228 -5.11 2.83 -18.28
CA GLU A 228 -5.11 4.30 -18.19
C GLU A 228 -4.22 4.81 -17.04
N LEU A 229 -4.25 4.15 -15.87
CA LEU A 229 -3.37 4.49 -14.76
C LEU A 229 -1.89 4.31 -15.11
N LYS A 230 -1.54 3.35 -15.97
CA LYS A 230 -0.16 3.05 -16.39
C LYS A 230 0.36 3.90 -17.56
N LYS A 231 -0.49 4.64 -18.25
CA LYS A 231 -0.05 5.50 -19.37
C LYS A 231 1.01 6.52 -18.92
N GLU A 232 1.97 6.75 -19.81
CA GLU A 232 2.97 7.84 -19.71
C GLU A 232 2.38 9.18 -20.11
#